data_883b1a7259a8b623252e21e8b632fe88
#
_entry.id   883b1a7259a8b623252e21e8b632fe88
#
_cell.length_a   1.000
_cell.length_b   1.000
_cell.length_c   1.000
_cell.angle_alpha   90.00
_cell.angle_beta   90.00
_cell.angle_gamma   90.00
#
_symmetry.space_group_name_H-M   'P 1'
#
loop_
_entity.id
_entity.type
_entity.pdbx_description
1 polymer ?
#
loop_
_entity_poly.entity_id
_entity_poly.type
_entity_poly.pdbx_seq_one_letter_code
_entity_poly.pdbx_strand_id
1 'polypeptide(L)'
;MSQTIQGNIAFINHHKGYAMIEYEEGNKKKTVRASIDDKTQKEMKEKKLIKKTHHFMVGDVVSFQVKLSDRGDRMMAVGTTFLYNNALDVLINKSFLNNKFIGYLKKVDDSYFVKEIDSYLFFHVPFSPWQIVPKEVDLNDQVTFSLENTEKKEKIFASLFNNEYIPEFEQAVKLFKAKMPIDAEVYKITPHGIHLNIVGDKIQAKIFFEENIKIGDTIPVLITYLGKNKIAVEKQ
;
A
#
# COMPACT_ATOMS: atom_id res chain seq x y z
N MET A 1 -13.37 5.25 -38.57
CA MET A 1 -13.62 4.94 -37.12
C MET A 1 -12.34 4.30 -36.61
N SER A 2 -11.75 4.84 -35.52
CA SER A 2 -10.55 4.24 -34.91
C SER A 2 -10.96 2.93 -34.23
N GLN A 3 -10.29 1.84 -34.61
CA GLN A 3 -10.55 0.50 -34.08
C GLN A 3 -10.16 0.45 -32.61
N THR A 4 -11.04 -0.09 -31.75
CA THR A 4 -10.73 -0.39 -30.37
C THR A 4 -9.91 -1.67 -30.30
N ILE A 5 -8.78 -1.61 -29.61
CA ILE A 5 -7.81 -2.70 -29.47
C ILE A 5 -7.80 -3.15 -28.00
N GLN A 6 -7.51 -4.42 -27.77
CA GLN A 6 -7.26 -4.95 -26.42
C GLN A 6 -5.77 -5.24 -26.24
N GLY A 7 -5.29 -5.09 -25.01
CA GLY A 7 -3.92 -5.41 -24.66
C GLY A 7 -3.75 -5.56 -23.15
N ASN A 8 -2.56 -6.00 -22.75
CA ASN A 8 -2.21 -6.22 -21.37
C ASN A 8 -1.26 -5.14 -20.86
N ILE A 9 -1.47 -4.62 -19.67
CA ILE A 9 -0.51 -3.74 -19.03
C ILE A 9 0.72 -4.56 -18.62
N ALA A 10 1.85 -4.31 -19.26
CA ALA A 10 3.11 -4.99 -19.01
C ALA A 10 4.00 -4.24 -17.99
N PHE A 11 3.85 -2.91 -17.91
CA PHE A 11 4.64 -2.07 -17.01
C PHE A 11 3.86 -0.83 -16.60
N ILE A 12 4.06 -0.37 -15.36
CA ILE A 12 3.49 0.88 -14.84
C ILE A 12 4.60 1.71 -14.20
N ASN A 13 4.57 3.02 -14.50
CA ASN A 13 5.30 4.02 -13.76
C ASN A 13 4.29 4.93 -13.05
N HIS A 14 4.02 4.64 -11.79
CA HIS A 14 3.05 5.40 -10.98
C HIS A 14 3.49 6.85 -10.76
N HIS A 15 4.78 7.10 -10.59
CA HIS A 15 5.31 8.46 -10.40
C HIS A 15 5.08 9.35 -11.62
N LYS A 16 5.26 8.81 -12.81
CA LYS A 16 5.04 9.53 -14.08
C LYS A 16 3.64 9.34 -14.66
N GLY A 17 2.76 8.62 -13.98
CA GLY A 17 1.36 8.43 -14.36
C GLY A 17 1.14 7.74 -15.71
N TYR A 18 2.01 6.79 -16.11
CA TYR A 18 1.83 6.07 -17.36
C TYR A 18 2.00 4.56 -17.23
N ALA A 19 1.38 3.84 -18.17
CA ALA A 19 1.56 2.40 -18.35
C ALA A 19 2.10 2.12 -19.78
N MET A 20 2.77 0.96 -19.92
CA MET A 20 3.09 0.36 -21.20
C MET A 20 2.13 -0.82 -21.42
N ILE A 21 1.41 -0.79 -22.54
CA ILE A 21 0.45 -1.81 -22.92
C ILE A 21 1.03 -2.63 -24.06
N GLU A 22 1.10 -3.95 -23.88
CA GLU A 22 1.40 -4.89 -24.95
C GLU A 22 0.12 -5.32 -25.64
N TYR A 23 0.11 -5.32 -26.97
CA TYR A 23 -1.02 -5.73 -27.78
C TYR A 23 -0.55 -6.39 -29.09
N GLU A 24 -1.44 -7.10 -29.74
CA GLU A 24 -1.15 -7.75 -31.02
C GLU A 24 -1.86 -7.00 -32.14
N GLU A 25 -1.13 -6.78 -33.22
CA GLU A 25 -1.65 -6.23 -34.47
C GLU A 25 -1.01 -6.93 -35.65
N GLY A 26 -1.82 -7.65 -36.44
CA GLY A 26 -1.35 -8.41 -37.61
C GLY A 26 -0.27 -9.45 -37.26
N ASN A 27 -0.48 -10.26 -36.22
CA ASN A 27 0.45 -11.27 -35.70
C ASN A 27 1.80 -10.72 -35.16
N LYS A 28 1.89 -9.41 -34.91
CA LYS A 28 3.08 -8.79 -34.32
C LYS A 28 2.75 -8.24 -32.97
N LYS A 29 3.57 -8.57 -31.97
CA LYS A 29 3.51 -7.93 -30.66
C LYS A 29 4.03 -6.50 -30.77
N LYS A 30 3.26 -5.58 -30.28
CA LYS A 30 3.58 -4.14 -30.22
C LYS A 30 3.39 -3.63 -28.79
N THR A 31 4.05 -2.53 -28.50
CA THR A 31 3.93 -1.86 -27.22
C THR A 31 3.53 -0.41 -27.43
N VAL A 32 2.62 0.08 -26.61
CA VAL A 32 2.17 1.47 -26.67
C VAL A 32 2.06 2.06 -25.27
N ARG A 33 2.37 3.35 -25.13
CA ARG A 33 2.27 4.07 -23.88
C ARG A 33 0.86 4.62 -23.69
N ALA A 34 0.31 4.47 -22.47
CA ALA A 34 -0.98 5.03 -22.05
C ALA A 34 -0.78 5.98 -20.86
N SER A 35 -1.47 7.10 -20.80
CA SER A 35 -1.63 7.88 -19.56
C SER A 35 -2.67 7.21 -18.69
N ILE A 36 -2.31 7.00 -17.42
CA ILE A 36 -3.18 6.34 -16.42
C ILE A 36 -3.33 7.18 -15.14
N ASP A 37 -2.83 8.42 -15.17
CA ASP A 37 -2.91 9.35 -14.05
C ASP A 37 -4.37 9.71 -13.70
N ASP A 38 -4.55 10.16 -12.45
CA ASP A 38 -5.87 10.52 -11.91
C ASP A 38 -6.57 11.61 -12.72
N LYS A 39 -5.81 12.55 -13.31
CA LYS A 39 -6.35 13.64 -14.11
C LYS A 39 -7.01 13.08 -15.37
N THR A 40 -6.27 12.24 -16.11
CA THR A 40 -6.77 11.56 -17.32
C THR A 40 -8.04 10.75 -17.00
N GLN A 41 -8.05 10.00 -15.90
CA GLN A 41 -9.22 9.21 -15.52
C GLN A 41 -10.42 10.07 -15.12
N LYS A 42 -10.21 11.18 -14.41
CA LYS A 42 -11.29 12.14 -14.09
C LYS A 42 -11.91 12.75 -15.35
N GLU A 43 -11.08 13.19 -16.30
CA GLU A 43 -11.56 13.69 -17.58
C GLU A 43 -12.39 12.66 -18.36
N MET A 44 -11.94 11.38 -18.37
CA MET A 44 -12.69 10.29 -18.98
C MET A 44 -14.02 10.03 -18.29
N LYS A 45 -14.08 10.16 -16.96
CA LYS A 45 -15.31 10.01 -16.18
C LYS A 45 -16.29 11.16 -16.45
N GLU A 46 -15.81 12.40 -16.52
CA GLU A 46 -16.61 13.59 -16.85
C GLU A 46 -17.19 13.48 -18.27
N LYS A 47 -16.42 12.95 -19.23
CA LYS A 47 -16.87 12.66 -20.60
C LYS A 47 -17.75 11.40 -20.68
N LYS A 48 -18.09 10.77 -19.56
CA LYS A 48 -18.90 9.53 -19.46
C LYS A 48 -18.33 8.35 -20.26
N LEU A 49 -17.02 8.34 -20.52
CA LEU A 49 -16.31 7.25 -21.16
C LEU A 49 -16.05 6.07 -20.21
N ILE A 50 -15.93 6.35 -18.91
CA ILE A 50 -15.82 5.35 -17.85
C ILE A 50 -16.85 5.67 -16.75
N LYS A 51 -17.35 4.63 -16.07
CA LYS A 51 -18.29 4.78 -14.95
C LYS A 51 -17.57 5.10 -13.64
N LYS A 52 -16.40 4.51 -13.43
CA LYS A 52 -15.55 4.69 -12.24
C LYS A 52 -14.08 4.72 -12.63
N THR A 53 -13.28 5.42 -11.84
CA THR A 53 -11.82 5.35 -11.96
C THR A 53 -11.32 3.98 -11.55
N HIS A 54 -10.20 3.54 -12.11
CA HIS A 54 -9.56 2.26 -11.83
C HIS A 54 -8.10 2.47 -11.43
N HIS A 55 -7.65 1.76 -10.39
CA HIS A 55 -6.24 1.71 -10.05
C HIS A 55 -5.58 0.61 -10.89
N PHE A 56 -4.90 1.01 -11.95
CA PHE A 56 -4.30 0.08 -12.89
C PHE A 56 -3.14 -0.71 -12.27
N MET A 57 -3.08 -1.99 -12.61
CA MET A 57 -2.04 -2.92 -12.17
C MET A 57 -1.41 -3.62 -13.37
N VAL A 58 -0.19 -4.12 -13.21
CA VAL A 58 0.42 -5.00 -14.22
C VAL A 58 -0.44 -6.25 -14.39
N GLY A 59 -0.62 -6.70 -15.62
CA GLY A 59 -1.52 -7.81 -15.95
C GLY A 59 -2.97 -7.42 -16.21
N ASP A 60 -3.37 -6.15 -15.98
CA ASP A 60 -4.69 -5.67 -16.35
C ASP A 60 -4.89 -5.77 -17.86
N VAL A 61 -5.98 -6.41 -18.25
CA VAL A 61 -6.45 -6.36 -19.65
C VAL A 61 -7.28 -5.11 -19.82
N VAL A 62 -6.92 -4.33 -20.82
CA VAL A 62 -7.51 -3.02 -21.10
C VAL A 62 -7.95 -2.92 -22.56
N SER A 63 -8.97 -2.09 -22.81
CA SER A 63 -9.32 -1.65 -24.16
C SER A 63 -8.87 -0.21 -24.39
N PHE A 64 -8.41 0.11 -25.58
CA PHE A 64 -7.90 1.43 -25.94
C PHE A 64 -7.91 1.65 -27.45
N GLN A 65 -7.63 2.88 -27.87
CA GLN A 65 -7.37 3.23 -29.26
C GLN A 65 -5.93 3.71 -29.41
N VAL A 66 -5.30 3.41 -30.53
CA VAL A 66 -3.95 3.94 -30.82
C VAL A 66 -4.10 5.20 -31.66
N LYS A 67 -3.53 6.31 -31.18
CA LYS A 67 -3.49 7.59 -31.90
C LYS A 67 -2.08 8.19 -31.83
N LEU A 68 -1.79 9.07 -32.76
CA LEU A 68 -0.57 9.88 -32.71
C LEU A 68 -0.67 10.84 -31.51
N SER A 69 0.42 11.05 -30.79
CA SER A 69 0.48 12.03 -29.69
C SER A 69 0.20 13.44 -30.21
N ASP A 70 -0.23 14.34 -29.34
CA ASP A 70 -0.48 15.76 -29.70
C ASP A 70 0.76 16.44 -30.29
N ARG A 71 1.96 15.95 -29.95
CA ARG A 71 3.24 16.42 -30.51
C ARG A 71 3.58 15.78 -31.88
N GLY A 72 2.85 14.77 -32.28
CA GLY A 72 3.08 14.05 -33.53
C GLY A 72 4.33 13.18 -33.57
N ASP A 73 4.98 12.93 -32.43
CA ASP A 73 6.27 12.25 -32.32
C ASP A 73 6.17 10.73 -32.07
N ARG A 74 5.03 10.25 -31.55
CA ARG A 74 4.86 8.83 -31.21
C ARG A 74 3.40 8.41 -31.12
N MET A 75 3.16 7.11 -31.26
CA MET A 75 1.85 6.51 -31.00
C MET A 75 1.57 6.40 -29.51
N MET A 76 0.34 6.71 -29.10
CA MET A 76 -0.15 6.66 -27.73
C MET A 76 -1.46 5.90 -27.65
N ALA A 77 -1.67 5.16 -26.58
CA ALA A 77 -2.98 4.61 -26.24
C ALA A 77 -3.85 5.70 -25.62
N VAL A 78 -5.04 5.89 -26.15
CA VAL A 78 -6.03 6.85 -25.67
C VAL A 78 -7.34 6.13 -25.33
N GLY A 79 -8.09 6.68 -24.35
CA GLY A 79 -9.35 6.07 -23.94
C GLY A 79 -9.16 4.71 -23.25
N THR A 80 -8.05 4.53 -22.51
CA THR A 80 -7.72 3.27 -21.85
C THR A 80 -8.74 2.95 -20.76
N THR A 81 -9.44 1.83 -20.93
CA THR A 81 -10.46 1.33 -19.98
C THR A 81 -10.12 -0.08 -19.53
N PHE A 82 -10.25 -0.30 -18.23
CA PHE A 82 -10.06 -1.62 -17.61
C PHE A 82 -11.15 -2.59 -18.04
N LEU A 83 -10.78 -3.81 -18.37
CA LEU A 83 -11.69 -4.91 -18.65
C LEU A 83 -11.68 -5.95 -17.52
N TYR A 84 -10.54 -6.60 -17.29
CA TYR A 84 -10.36 -7.59 -16.22
C TYR A 84 -8.88 -7.81 -15.91
N ASN A 85 -8.60 -8.54 -14.82
CA ASN A 85 -7.27 -9.03 -14.49
C ASN A 85 -7.36 -10.45 -13.94
N ASN A 86 -7.15 -11.43 -14.79
CA ASN A 86 -7.24 -12.84 -14.40
C ASN A 86 -6.15 -13.26 -13.41
N ALA A 87 -4.94 -12.69 -13.51
CA ALA A 87 -3.84 -13.03 -12.59
C ALA A 87 -4.17 -12.59 -11.17
N LEU A 88 -4.73 -11.38 -11.00
CA LEU A 88 -5.16 -10.90 -9.69
C LEU A 88 -6.28 -11.78 -9.11
N ASP A 89 -7.27 -12.13 -9.91
CA ASP A 89 -8.38 -12.99 -9.46
C ASP A 89 -7.89 -14.39 -9.07
N VAL A 90 -6.91 -14.95 -9.78
CA VAL A 90 -6.27 -16.22 -9.42
C VAL A 90 -5.57 -16.12 -8.07
N LEU A 91 -4.83 -15.03 -7.80
CA LEU A 91 -4.16 -14.84 -6.52
C LEU A 91 -5.15 -14.65 -5.37
N ILE A 92 -6.22 -13.88 -5.60
CA ILE A 92 -7.30 -13.72 -4.61
C ILE A 92 -7.92 -15.08 -4.28
N ASN A 93 -8.27 -15.88 -5.29
CA ASN A 93 -8.84 -17.21 -5.06
C ASN A 93 -7.86 -18.15 -4.33
N LYS A 94 -6.57 -18.12 -4.69
CA LYS A 94 -5.53 -18.86 -3.96
C LYS A 94 -5.43 -18.42 -2.50
N SER A 95 -5.59 -17.12 -2.20
CA SER A 95 -5.50 -16.61 -0.83
C SER A 95 -6.59 -17.16 0.10
N PHE A 96 -7.76 -17.49 -0.41
CA PHE A 96 -8.81 -18.15 0.39
C PHE A 96 -8.46 -19.59 0.78
N LEU A 97 -7.64 -20.27 0.00
CA LEU A 97 -7.20 -21.64 0.28
C LEU A 97 -5.91 -21.67 1.12
N ASN A 98 -4.94 -20.89 0.71
CA ASN A 98 -3.64 -20.77 1.37
C ASN A 98 -3.07 -19.36 1.10
N ASN A 99 -3.21 -18.48 2.09
CA ASN A 99 -2.75 -17.10 1.97
C ASN A 99 -1.24 -16.97 2.23
N LYS A 100 -0.45 -17.72 1.47
CA LYS A 100 1.01 -17.72 1.55
C LYS A 100 1.60 -17.67 0.15
N PHE A 101 2.21 -16.56 -0.18
CA PHE A 101 2.82 -16.29 -1.47
C PHE A 101 4.32 -16.02 -1.33
N ILE A 102 5.02 -16.15 -2.44
CA ILE A 102 6.45 -15.86 -2.56
C ILE A 102 6.62 -14.70 -3.55
N GLY A 103 7.54 -13.80 -3.26
CA GLY A 103 7.87 -12.70 -4.15
C GLY A 103 9.21 -12.07 -3.81
N TYR A 104 9.58 -11.04 -4.54
CA TYR A 104 10.80 -10.28 -4.32
C TYR A 104 10.47 -8.90 -3.75
N LEU A 105 11.16 -8.54 -2.65
CA LEU A 105 11.01 -7.22 -2.04
C LEU A 105 11.60 -6.15 -2.96
N LYS A 106 10.83 -5.11 -3.22
CA LYS A 106 11.20 -3.97 -4.07
C LYS A 106 10.92 -2.67 -3.36
N LYS A 107 11.70 -1.65 -3.68
CA LYS A 107 11.46 -0.27 -3.24
C LYS A 107 11.30 0.61 -4.46
N VAL A 108 10.27 1.43 -4.47
CA VAL A 108 10.01 2.46 -5.48
C VAL A 108 9.76 3.76 -4.75
N ASP A 109 10.64 4.73 -4.92
CA ASP A 109 10.71 5.94 -4.10
C ASP A 109 10.78 5.57 -2.60
N ASP A 110 9.86 6.08 -1.77
CA ASP A 110 9.80 5.78 -0.34
C ASP A 110 8.83 4.64 0.02
N SER A 111 8.31 3.92 -0.98
CA SER A 111 7.32 2.86 -0.79
C SER A 111 7.89 1.49 -1.09
N TYR A 112 7.52 0.51 -0.27
CA TYR A 112 7.92 -0.88 -0.45
C TYR A 112 6.82 -1.70 -1.12
N PHE A 113 7.25 -2.66 -1.93
CA PHE A 113 6.37 -3.54 -2.68
C PHE A 113 6.93 -4.96 -2.66
N VAL A 114 6.06 -5.94 -2.79
CA VAL A 114 6.45 -7.30 -3.16
C VAL A 114 6.01 -7.55 -4.59
N LYS A 115 6.95 -7.99 -5.44
CA LYS A 115 6.66 -8.50 -6.77
C LYS A 115 6.44 -10.00 -6.64
N GLU A 116 5.20 -10.46 -6.82
CA GLU A 116 4.86 -11.88 -6.77
C GLU A 116 5.56 -12.64 -7.92
N ILE A 117 6.04 -13.88 -7.63
CA ILE A 117 7.00 -14.58 -8.49
C ILE A 117 6.38 -15.10 -9.79
N ASP A 118 5.12 -15.54 -9.76
CA ASP A 118 4.45 -16.17 -10.90
C ASP A 118 3.70 -15.16 -11.79
N SER A 119 2.93 -14.28 -11.15
CA SER A 119 2.08 -13.29 -11.83
C SER A 119 2.81 -12.00 -12.16
N TYR A 120 3.95 -11.75 -11.52
CA TYR A 120 4.70 -10.49 -11.56
C TYR A 120 3.91 -9.27 -11.07
N LEU A 121 2.76 -9.45 -10.42
CA LEU A 121 2.00 -8.38 -9.80
C LEU A 121 2.77 -7.77 -8.63
N PHE A 122 2.62 -6.46 -8.47
CA PHE A 122 3.20 -5.70 -7.37
C PHE A 122 2.14 -5.41 -6.32
N PHE A 123 2.43 -5.75 -5.08
CA PHE A 123 1.58 -5.45 -3.93
C PHE A 123 2.32 -4.53 -2.98
N HIS A 124 1.71 -3.42 -2.60
CA HIS A 124 2.27 -2.50 -1.61
C HIS A 124 2.45 -3.20 -0.27
N VAL A 125 3.56 -2.91 0.42
CA VAL A 125 3.86 -3.40 1.78
C VAL A 125 3.82 -2.21 2.74
N PRO A 126 2.72 -2.00 3.47
CA PRO A 126 2.66 -0.94 4.47
C PRO A 126 3.42 -1.39 5.73
N PHE A 127 4.43 -0.64 6.12
CA PHE A 127 5.13 -0.87 7.39
C PHE A 127 4.45 -0.11 8.52
N SER A 128 4.40 -0.74 9.69
CA SER A 128 4.04 -0.10 10.94
C SER A 128 5.14 0.89 11.37
N PRO A 129 4.82 1.98 12.09
CA PRO A 129 5.82 2.88 12.66
C PRO A 129 6.82 2.19 13.60
N TRP A 130 6.48 1.00 14.09
CA TRP A 130 7.29 0.22 15.03
C TRP A 130 7.99 -0.97 14.38
N GLN A 131 7.81 -1.18 13.09
CA GLN A 131 8.55 -2.19 12.33
C GLN A 131 9.91 -1.67 11.91
N ILE A 132 10.90 -2.55 11.99
CA ILE A 132 12.20 -2.29 11.39
C ILE A 132 12.04 -2.40 9.88
N VAL A 133 12.26 -1.28 9.21
CA VAL A 133 12.13 -1.22 7.74
C VAL A 133 13.34 -1.90 7.11
N PRO A 134 13.14 -2.76 6.08
CA PRO A 134 14.23 -3.44 5.38
C PRO A 134 15.26 -2.45 4.82
N LYS A 135 16.52 -2.82 4.90
CA LYS A 135 17.64 -2.03 4.36
C LYS A 135 17.75 -2.22 2.84
N GLU A 136 18.55 -1.39 2.20
CA GLU A 136 18.79 -1.50 0.75
C GLU A 136 19.41 -2.84 0.35
N VAL A 137 20.20 -3.46 1.22
CA VAL A 137 20.79 -4.78 0.98
C VAL A 137 19.76 -5.91 0.94
N ASP A 138 18.62 -5.74 1.60
CA ASP A 138 17.52 -6.72 1.64
C ASP A 138 16.60 -6.61 0.42
N LEU A 139 16.81 -5.59 -0.42
CA LEU A 139 16.04 -5.41 -1.64
C LEU A 139 16.41 -6.47 -2.67
N ASN A 140 15.40 -6.96 -3.36
CA ASN A 140 15.46 -8.08 -4.29
C ASN A 140 15.62 -9.47 -3.64
N ASP A 141 15.63 -9.54 -2.32
CA ASP A 141 15.56 -10.82 -1.64
C ASP A 141 14.17 -11.43 -1.76
N GLN A 142 14.16 -12.76 -1.75
CA GLN A 142 12.93 -13.52 -1.77
C GLN A 142 12.26 -13.44 -0.40
N VAL A 143 11.01 -13.02 -0.39
CA VAL A 143 10.18 -12.90 0.82
C VAL A 143 8.91 -13.71 0.70
N THR A 144 8.38 -14.11 1.85
CA THR A 144 7.06 -14.74 1.95
C THR A 144 6.06 -13.73 2.49
N PHE A 145 4.88 -13.67 1.90
CA PHE A 145 3.86 -12.69 2.26
C PHE A 145 2.44 -13.26 2.14
N SER A 146 1.49 -12.62 2.81
CA SER A 146 0.05 -12.81 2.63
C SER A 146 -0.56 -11.62 1.90
N LEU A 147 -1.70 -11.85 1.24
CA LEU A 147 -2.54 -10.78 0.68
C LEU A 147 -3.60 -10.39 1.70
N GLU A 148 -3.69 -9.11 1.97
CA GLU A 148 -4.66 -8.53 2.88
C GLU A 148 -5.66 -7.67 2.10
N ASN A 149 -6.87 -7.52 2.64
CA ASN A 149 -7.92 -6.69 2.04
C ASN A 149 -8.42 -7.20 0.67
N THR A 150 -8.40 -8.51 0.45
CA THR A 150 -8.71 -9.16 -0.84
C THR A 150 -10.14 -8.92 -1.32
N GLU A 151 -11.04 -8.51 -0.43
CA GLU A 151 -12.42 -8.12 -0.77
C GLU A 151 -12.49 -6.84 -1.61
N LYS A 152 -11.47 -5.99 -1.53
CA LYS A 152 -11.39 -4.69 -2.22
C LYS A 152 -10.16 -4.65 -3.11
N LYS A 153 -10.32 -5.08 -4.36
CA LYS A 153 -9.21 -5.22 -5.33
C LYS A 153 -8.28 -4.00 -5.41
N GLU A 154 -8.84 -2.79 -5.30
CA GLU A 154 -8.05 -1.56 -5.37
C GLU A 154 -7.25 -1.25 -4.06
N LYS A 155 -7.47 -2.03 -3.00
CA LYS A 155 -6.86 -1.83 -1.68
C LYS A 155 -6.10 -3.05 -1.17
N ILE A 156 -5.85 -4.01 -2.04
CA ILE A 156 -5.04 -5.19 -1.70
C ILE A 156 -3.61 -4.73 -1.40
N PHE A 157 -3.07 -5.24 -0.32
CA PHE A 157 -1.67 -5.03 0.05
C PHE A 157 -1.04 -6.33 0.56
N ALA A 158 0.29 -6.38 0.57
CA ALA A 158 1.04 -7.51 1.09
C ALA A 158 1.42 -7.28 2.55
N SER A 159 1.33 -8.34 3.36
CA SER A 159 1.88 -8.38 4.72
C SER A 159 2.97 -9.45 4.76
N LEU A 160 4.20 -9.04 5.11
CA LEU A 160 5.33 -9.96 5.21
C LEU A 160 5.15 -10.89 6.42
N PHE A 161 5.60 -12.15 6.31
CA PHE A 161 5.60 -13.07 7.45
C PHE A 161 6.73 -12.79 8.43
N ASN A 162 7.89 -12.41 7.92
CA ASN A 162 9.06 -12.09 8.73
C ASN A 162 9.09 -10.59 8.99
N ASN A 163 8.42 -10.17 10.05
CA ASN A 163 8.41 -8.78 10.48
C ASN A 163 9.24 -8.65 11.76
N GLU A 164 10.22 -7.78 11.73
CA GLU A 164 10.99 -7.39 12.90
C GLU A 164 10.42 -6.08 13.45
N TYR A 165 10.35 -5.99 14.77
CA TYR A 165 9.87 -4.81 15.47
C TYR A 165 10.97 -4.20 16.32
N ILE A 166 10.86 -2.91 16.59
CA ILE A 166 11.76 -2.23 17.52
C ILE A 166 11.59 -2.82 18.95
N PRO A 167 12.67 -2.88 19.74
CA PRO A 167 12.63 -3.48 21.08
C PRO A 167 11.57 -2.86 21.99
N GLU A 168 11.34 -1.57 21.87
CA GLU A 168 10.33 -0.83 22.64
C GLU A 168 8.91 -1.33 22.34
N PHE A 169 8.61 -1.70 21.10
CA PHE A 169 7.32 -2.28 20.75
C PHE A 169 7.16 -3.69 21.31
N GLU A 170 8.20 -4.51 21.29
CA GLU A 170 8.19 -5.83 21.91
C GLU A 170 7.95 -5.74 23.43
N GLN A 171 8.55 -4.74 24.08
CA GLN A 171 8.29 -4.44 25.49
C GLN A 171 6.84 -4.02 25.73
N ALA A 172 6.29 -3.13 24.88
CA ALA A 172 4.90 -2.72 24.96
C ALA A 172 3.93 -3.93 24.80
N VAL A 173 4.25 -4.87 23.90
CA VAL A 173 3.49 -6.14 23.75
C VAL A 173 3.49 -6.96 25.03
N LYS A 174 4.65 -7.08 25.71
CA LYS A 174 4.76 -7.82 26.97
C LYS A 174 3.91 -7.17 28.06
N LEU A 175 4.00 -5.84 28.21
CA LEU A 175 3.23 -5.06 29.19
C LEU A 175 1.72 -5.14 28.93
N PHE A 176 1.30 -5.04 27.67
CA PHE A 176 -0.09 -5.21 27.27
C PHE A 176 -0.65 -6.59 27.61
N LYS A 177 0.11 -7.67 27.29
CA LYS A 177 -0.31 -9.05 27.60
C LYS A 177 -0.36 -9.32 29.10
N ALA A 178 0.57 -8.76 29.86
CA ALA A 178 0.64 -8.89 31.32
C ALA A 178 -0.38 -8.02 32.05
N LYS A 179 -1.05 -7.09 31.33
CA LYS A 179 -1.96 -6.08 31.94
C LYS A 179 -1.27 -5.31 33.08
N MET A 180 -0.01 -4.95 32.86
CA MET A 180 0.77 -4.22 33.89
C MET A 180 0.62 -2.71 33.66
N PRO A 181 0.38 -1.95 34.74
CA PRO A 181 0.42 -0.50 34.67
C PRO A 181 1.85 -0.02 34.40
N ILE A 182 1.93 1.12 33.72
CA ILE A 182 3.16 1.75 33.22
C ILE A 182 3.17 3.18 33.71
N ASP A 183 4.25 3.60 34.33
CA ASP A 183 4.49 4.99 34.67
C ASP A 183 4.95 5.74 33.40
N ALA A 184 4.01 6.45 32.76
CA ALA A 184 4.23 7.12 31.50
C ALA A 184 4.54 8.61 31.71
N GLU A 185 5.61 9.09 31.09
CA GLU A 185 6.04 10.49 31.16
C GLU A 185 5.24 11.37 30.19
N VAL A 186 4.79 12.53 30.68
CA VAL A 186 4.13 13.56 29.86
C VAL A 186 5.17 14.35 29.09
N TYR A 187 5.26 14.16 27.78
CA TYR A 187 6.22 14.90 26.96
C TYR A 187 5.62 16.11 26.20
N LYS A 188 4.28 16.14 26.06
CA LYS A 188 3.60 17.24 25.35
C LYS A 188 2.15 17.36 25.80
N ILE A 189 1.69 18.60 25.92
CA ILE A 189 0.28 18.92 26.20
C ILE A 189 -0.27 19.78 25.07
N THR A 190 -1.46 19.43 24.59
CA THR A 190 -2.18 20.16 23.55
C THR A 190 -3.64 20.36 23.97
N PRO A 191 -4.40 21.28 23.37
CA PRO A 191 -5.83 21.40 23.63
C PRO A 191 -6.63 20.12 23.35
N HIS A 192 -6.07 19.22 22.53
CA HIS A 192 -6.70 17.96 22.13
C HIS A 192 -6.29 16.76 22.99
N GLY A 193 -5.44 16.93 24.00
CA GLY A 193 -5.03 15.90 24.95
C GLY A 193 -3.56 15.95 25.35
N ILE A 194 -3.22 15.04 26.24
CA ILE A 194 -1.90 14.88 26.85
C ILE A 194 -1.20 13.73 26.15
N HIS A 195 0.03 13.95 25.69
CA HIS A 195 0.85 12.98 25.00
C HIS A 195 1.89 12.38 25.96
N LEU A 196 1.93 11.06 25.96
CA LEU A 196 2.70 10.24 26.89
C LEU A 196 3.73 9.39 26.18
N ASN A 197 4.93 9.30 26.76
CA ASN A 197 5.92 8.29 26.43
C ASN A 197 5.60 7.02 27.22
N ILE A 198 5.22 5.94 26.54
CA ILE A 198 4.79 4.68 27.16
C ILE A 198 5.97 3.75 27.33
N VAL A 199 6.78 3.56 26.29
CA VAL A 199 8.03 2.81 26.36
C VAL A 199 9.08 3.61 25.59
N GLY A 200 9.99 4.21 26.33
CA GLY A 200 10.95 5.16 25.79
C GLY A 200 10.24 6.30 25.03
N ASP A 201 10.93 6.90 24.10
CA ASP A 201 10.42 7.96 23.22
C ASP A 201 9.77 7.43 21.91
N LYS A 202 9.82 6.12 21.69
CA LYS A 202 9.35 5.46 20.47
C LYS A 202 7.89 5.03 20.51
N ILE A 203 7.42 4.62 21.69
CA ILE A 203 6.06 4.16 21.87
C ILE A 203 5.28 5.22 22.62
N GLN A 204 4.40 5.90 21.91
CA GLN A 204 3.68 7.06 22.41
C GLN A 204 2.17 6.84 22.33
N ALA A 205 1.44 7.37 23.30
CA ALA A 205 -0.01 7.37 23.32
C ALA A 205 -0.55 8.74 23.72
N LYS A 206 -1.86 8.89 23.62
CA LYS A 206 -2.56 10.11 24.01
C LYS A 206 -3.73 9.79 24.93
N ILE A 207 -3.85 10.56 26.02
CA ILE A 207 -5.04 10.58 26.88
C ILE A 207 -5.80 11.90 26.71
N PHE A 208 -7.01 11.97 27.26
CA PHE A 208 -7.79 13.21 27.27
C PHE A 208 -7.08 14.29 28.08
N PHE A 209 -7.38 15.55 27.75
CA PHE A 209 -6.86 16.69 28.48
C PHE A 209 -7.40 16.70 29.93
N GLU A 210 -6.51 16.91 30.88
CA GLU A 210 -6.83 17.12 32.29
C GLU A 210 -6.11 18.38 32.80
N GLU A 211 -6.80 19.20 33.54
CA GLU A 211 -6.20 20.33 34.26
C GLU A 211 -5.25 19.82 35.35
N ASN A 212 -4.19 20.56 35.65
CA ASN A 212 -3.16 20.27 36.66
C ASN A 212 -2.07 19.28 36.29
N ILE A 213 -2.05 18.72 35.06
CA ILE A 213 -0.95 17.91 34.57
C ILE A 213 0.05 18.82 33.83
N LYS A 214 1.35 18.60 34.07
CA LYS A 214 2.45 19.36 33.47
C LYS A 214 3.36 18.45 32.66
N ILE A 215 4.11 19.06 31.75
CA ILE A 215 5.18 18.36 31.02
C ILE A 215 6.23 17.91 32.02
N GLY A 216 6.65 16.66 31.94
CA GLY A 216 7.57 16.00 32.87
C GLY A 216 6.89 15.24 33.98
N ASP A 217 5.59 15.39 34.17
CA ASP A 217 4.85 14.58 35.16
C ASP A 217 4.81 13.11 34.69
N THR A 218 4.71 12.22 35.68
CA THR A 218 4.56 10.78 35.43
C THR A 218 3.14 10.34 35.80
N ILE A 219 2.48 9.65 34.89
CA ILE A 219 1.09 9.20 35.04
C ILE A 219 1.02 7.68 34.93
N PRO A 220 0.46 6.95 35.88
CA PRO A 220 0.22 5.52 35.73
C PRO A 220 -0.88 5.26 34.71
N VAL A 221 -0.58 4.47 33.69
CA VAL A 221 -1.50 4.10 32.62
C VAL A 221 -1.45 2.61 32.33
N LEU A 222 -2.53 2.09 31.80
CA LEU A 222 -2.64 0.73 31.30
C LEU A 222 -2.83 0.74 29.79
N ILE A 223 -2.09 -0.08 29.05
CA ILE A 223 -2.33 -0.27 27.61
C ILE A 223 -3.63 -1.06 27.45
N THR A 224 -4.65 -0.45 26.86
CA THR A 224 -5.96 -1.08 26.60
C THR A 224 -6.12 -1.59 25.18
N TYR A 225 -5.33 -1.04 24.27
CA TYR A 225 -5.28 -1.48 22.87
C TYR A 225 -3.87 -1.33 22.29
N LEU A 226 -3.42 -2.38 21.61
CA LEU A 226 -2.14 -2.41 20.89
C LEU A 226 -2.34 -3.01 19.51
N GLY A 227 -2.35 -2.19 18.49
CA GLY A 227 -2.49 -2.58 17.08
C GLY A 227 -1.25 -2.25 16.26
N LYS A 228 -1.30 -2.54 14.97
CA LYS A 228 -0.17 -2.31 14.05
C LYS A 228 0.26 -0.84 13.95
N ASN A 229 -0.68 0.11 14.09
CA ASN A 229 -0.41 1.55 13.87
C ASN A 229 -0.96 2.44 14.99
N LYS A 230 -1.49 1.86 16.07
CA LYS A 230 -2.13 2.62 17.12
C LYS A 230 -2.00 1.93 18.47
N ILE A 231 -1.75 2.72 19.48
CA ILE A 231 -1.81 2.33 20.90
C ILE A 231 -2.88 3.19 21.57
N ALA A 232 -3.68 2.57 22.43
CA ALA A 232 -4.55 3.28 23.35
C ALA A 232 -4.20 2.89 24.78
N VAL A 233 -4.30 3.85 25.68
CA VAL A 233 -4.04 3.70 27.10
C VAL A 233 -5.16 4.33 27.91
N GLU A 234 -5.36 3.83 29.11
CA GLU A 234 -6.26 4.40 30.12
C GLU A 234 -5.45 4.70 31.38
N LYS A 235 -5.78 5.82 32.01
CA LYS A 235 -5.21 6.21 33.31
C LYS A 235 -5.72 5.27 34.40
N GLN A 236 -4.85 4.88 35.33
CA GLN A 236 -5.15 4.04 36.46
C GLN A 236 -5.51 4.88 37.69
#